data_803318b4d980dac59245d29e298edee0
#
_entry.id   803318b4d980dac59245d29e298edee0
#
_cell.length_a   1.000
_cell.length_b   1.000
_cell.length_c   1.000
_cell.angle_alpha   90.00
_cell.angle_beta   90.00
_cell.angle_gamma   90.00
#
_symmetry.space_group_name_H-M   'P 1'
#
loop_
_entity.id
_entity.type
_entity.pdbx_description
1 polymer ?
#
loop_
_entity_poly.entity_id
_entity_poly.type
_entity_poly.pdbx_seq_one_letter_code
_entity_poly.pdbx_strand_id
1 'polypeptide(L)'
;LGGLFRDYDAASDSDKEKIKEKIDNFETHIVPIIADIDAGFGNEEATYLMAKQMIEAGACAIQIENQVSDEKQCGHQDGKVTVPHSDFLAKINAVRYAFLELGVDDGVIVARTDSLGAGLTKQIAITNEEGDLGDQYNSFLDVDEITPENMNHGDVMISQKGKIVRP
;
A
#
# COMPACT_ATOMS: atom_id res chain seq x y z
N LEU A 1 -22.47 -20.41 11.17
CA LEU A 1 -23.70 -19.61 10.99
C LEU A 1 -24.51 -20.13 9.81
N GLY A 2 -23.93 -20.34 8.60
CA GLY A 2 -24.65 -20.82 7.42
C GLY A 2 -25.37 -22.19 7.61
N GLY A 3 -24.83 -23.06 8.47
CA GLY A 3 -25.52 -24.28 8.87
C GLY A 3 -26.81 -24.02 9.65
N LEU A 4 -26.77 -23.11 10.62
CA LEU A 4 -27.92 -22.75 11.42
C LEU A 4 -29.08 -22.14 10.61
N PHE A 5 -28.79 -21.36 9.57
CA PHE A 5 -29.84 -20.85 8.69
C PHE A 5 -30.50 -21.97 7.88
N ARG A 6 -29.76 -22.94 7.35
CA ARG A 6 -30.33 -24.12 6.67
C ARG A 6 -31.18 -24.96 7.63
N ASP A 7 -30.71 -25.15 8.87
CA ASP A 7 -31.46 -25.88 9.90
C ASP A 7 -32.76 -25.16 10.25
N TYR A 8 -32.73 -23.81 10.32
CA TYR A 8 -33.92 -23.00 10.56
C TYR A 8 -34.96 -23.15 9.45
N ASP A 9 -34.51 -23.12 8.19
CA ASP A 9 -35.41 -23.26 7.03
C ASP A 9 -36.09 -24.64 6.98
N ALA A 10 -35.39 -25.68 7.43
CA ALA A 10 -35.89 -27.07 7.45
C ALA A 10 -36.65 -27.45 8.71
N ALA A 11 -36.64 -26.61 9.75
CA ALA A 11 -37.19 -26.94 11.06
C ALA A 11 -38.70 -26.79 11.15
N SER A 12 -39.31 -27.57 12.07
CA SER A 12 -40.69 -27.35 12.48
C SER A 12 -40.87 -26.01 13.23
N ASP A 13 -42.10 -25.48 13.25
CA ASP A 13 -42.37 -24.19 13.93
C ASP A 13 -41.97 -24.21 15.38
N SER A 14 -42.08 -25.35 16.09
CA SER A 14 -41.68 -25.52 17.48
C SER A 14 -40.15 -25.46 17.69
N ASP A 15 -39.37 -25.80 16.69
CA ASP A 15 -37.89 -25.83 16.77
C ASP A 15 -37.24 -24.56 16.22
N LYS A 16 -37.95 -23.80 15.40
CA LYS A 16 -37.47 -22.54 14.84
C LYS A 16 -37.05 -21.52 15.91
N GLU A 17 -37.84 -21.39 17.01
CA GLU A 17 -37.49 -20.47 18.06
C GLU A 17 -36.17 -20.82 18.75
N LYS A 18 -35.87 -22.11 18.96
CA LYS A 18 -34.59 -22.57 19.53
C LYS A 18 -33.40 -22.35 18.58
N ILE A 19 -33.67 -22.53 17.28
CA ILE A 19 -32.60 -22.31 16.28
C ILE A 19 -32.37 -20.81 16.11
N LYS A 20 -33.42 -19.99 16.14
CA LYS A 20 -33.31 -18.53 16.12
C LYS A 20 -32.49 -18.03 17.31
N GLU A 21 -32.75 -18.51 18.53
CA GLU A 21 -31.95 -18.17 19.70
C GLU A 21 -30.45 -18.50 19.50
N LYS A 22 -30.14 -19.65 18.84
CA LYS A 22 -28.75 -20.01 18.52
C LYS A 22 -28.16 -19.11 17.43
N ILE A 23 -28.97 -18.61 16.48
CA ILE A 23 -28.50 -17.65 15.47
C ILE A 23 -28.23 -16.29 16.12
N ASP A 24 -29.15 -15.81 16.95
CA ASP A 24 -29.05 -14.50 17.61
C ASP A 24 -27.89 -14.44 18.62
N ASN A 25 -27.58 -15.57 19.27
CA ASN A 25 -26.46 -15.70 20.20
C ASN A 25 -25.20 -16.30 19.56
N PHE A 26 -25.11 -16.37 18.22
CA PHE A 26 -23.93 -16.93 17.55
C PHE A 26 -22.72 -16.05 17.73
N GLU A 27 -21.74 -16.57 18.44
CA GLU A 27 -20.46 -15.90 18.64
C GLU A 27 -19.62 -15.96 17.36
N THR A 28 -19.38 -14.81 16.76
CA THR A 28 -18.57 -14.71 15.56
C THR A 28 -17.10 -14.69 15.93
N HIS A 29 -16.33 -15.67 15.43
CA HIS A 29 -14.89 -15.77 15.64
C HIS A 29 -14.10 -15.25 14.43
N ILE A 30 -14.66 -14.31 13.67
CA ILE A 30 -13.97 -13.66 12.55
C ILE A 30 -12.96 -12.67 13.12
N VAL A 31 -11.69 -12.89 12.83
CA VAL A 31 -10.62 -11.95 13.15
C VAL A 31 -10.46 -10.94 12.00
N PRO A 32 -10.05 -9.70 12.29
CA PRO A 32 -9.72 -8.73 11.26
C PRO A 32 -8.61 -9.25 10.34
N ILE A 33 -8.79 -9.05 9.03
CA ILE A 33 -7.81 -9.45 8.01
C ILE A 33 -7.14 -8.20 7.48
N ILE A 34 -5.81 -8.16 7.58
CA ILE A 34 -4.96 -7.17 6.91
C ILE A 34 -4.42 -7.83 5.65
N ALA A 35 -4.79 -7.34 4.48
CA ALA A 35 -4.24 -7.80 3.22
C ALA A 35 -2.98 -6.99 2.88
N ASP A 36 -1.88 -7.67 2.64
CA ASP A 36 -0.65 -7.08 2.13
C ASP A 36 -0.73 -7.06 0.60
N ILE A 37 -0.65 -5.88 0.01
CA ILE A 37 -0.65 -5.66 -1.43
C ILE A 37 0.71 -5.21 -1.95
N ASP A 38 1.79 -5.49 -1.21
CA ASP A 38 3.15 -5.10 -1.57
C ASP A 38 3.22 -3.59 -1.95
N ALA A 39 3.75 -3.28 -3.12
CA ALA A 39 3.83 -1.91 -3.65
C ALA A 39 2.62 -1.52 -4.56
N GLY A 40 1.54 -2.29 -4.52
CA GLY A 40 0.30 -2.04 -5.27
C GLY A 40 0.26 -2.64 -6.67
N PHE A 41 1.27 -3.44 -7.06
CA PHE A 41 1.35 -4.17 -8.34
C PHE A 41 1.27 -3.29 -9.61
N GLY A 42 1.70 -2.06 -9.53
CA GLY A 42 1.71 -1.11 -10.64
C GLY A 42 1.55 0.34 -10.19
N ASN A 43 0.83 1.12 -11.00
CA ASN A 43 0.47 2.50 -10.69
C ASN A 43 -0.76 2.57 -9.76
N GLU A 44 -1.31 3.76 -9.55
CA GLU A 44 -2.46 4.00 -8.68
C GLU A 44 -3.74 3.30 -9.16
N GLU A 45 -3.95 3.15 -10.48
CA GLU A 45 -5.11 2.45 -11.01
C GLU A 45 -5.03 0.94 -10.74
N ALA A 46 -3.85 0.34 -10.91
CA ALA A 46 -3.62 -1.07 -10.56
C ALA A 46 -3.77 -1.29 -9.05
N THR A 47 -3.26 -0.37 -8.25
CA THR A 47 -3.40 -0.37 -6.80
C THR A 47 -4.86 -0.30 -6.38
N TYR A 48 -5.66 0.57 -6.99
CA TYR A 48 -7.10 0.67 -6.75
C TYR A 48 -7.81 -0.67 -7.02
N LEU A 49 -7.56 -1.27 -8.19
CA LEU A 49 -8.21 -2.53 -8.57
C LEU A 49 -7.84 -3.67 -7.62
N MET A 50 -6.57 -3.76 -7.22
CA MET A 50 -6.10 -4.77 -6.27
C MET A 50 -6.74 -4.56 -4.90
N ALA A 51 -6.71 -3.34 -4.37
CA ALA A 51 -7.32 -3.02 -3.08
C ALA A 51 -8.82 -3.34 -3.08
N LYS A 52 -9.54 -2.97 -4.13
CA LYS A 52 -10.96 -3.26 -4.28
C LYS A 52 -11.25 -4.75 -4.18
N GLN A 53 -10.50 -5.59 -4.91
CA GLN A 53 -10.66 -7.04 -4.87
C GLN A 53 -10.39 -7.63 -3.47
N MET A 54 -9.37 -7.13 -2.76
CA MET A 54 -9.07 -7.58 -1.41
C MET A 54 -10.17 -7.18 -0.42
N ILE A 55 -10.72 -5.97 -0.53
CA ILE A 55 -11.82 -5.50 0.32
C ILE A 55 -13.09 -6.30 0.04
N GLU A 56 -13.45 -6.54 -1.22
CA GLU A 56 -14.57 -7.40 -1.62
C GLU A 56 -14.42 -8.83 -1.10
N ALA A 57 -13.18 -9.33 -1.00
CA ALA A 57 -12.87 -10.63 -0.41
C ALA A 57 -12.92 -10.65 1.13
N GLY A 58 -13.12 -9.50 1.78
CA GLY A 58 -13.30 -9.39 3.23
C GLY A 58 -12.13 -8.81 4.01
N ALA A 59 -11.13 -8.24 3.35
CA ALA A 59 -10.07 -7.51 4.03
C ALA A 59 -10.64 -6.21 4.64
N CYS A 60 -10.36 -5.98 5.93
CA CYS A 60 -10.73 -4.76 6.64
C CYS A 60 -9.58 -3.75 6.72
N ALA A 61 -8.38 -4.18 6.39
CA ALA A 61 -7.21 -3.32 6.29
C ALA A 61 -6.35 -3.71 5.10
N ILE A 62 -5.71 -2.73 4.50
CA ILE A 62 -4.77 -2.90 3.38
C ILE A 62 -3.41 -2.35 3.80
N GLN A 63 -2.38 -3.18 3.72
CA GLN A 63 -1.00 -2.73 3.86
C GLN A 63 -0.41 -2.49 2.48
N ILE A 64 0.25 -1.34 2.31
CA ILE A 64 0.96 -0.97 1.10
C ILE A 64 2.31 -0.33 1.43
N GLU A 65 3.33 -0.55 0.61
CA GLU A 65 4.66 -0.01 0.79
C GLU A 65 5.12 0.86 -0.38
N ASN A 66 6.14 1.70 -0.12
CA ASN A 66 6.61 2.72 -1.06
C ASN A 66 7.70 2.24 -2.04
N GLN A 67 7.86 0.94 -2.26
CA GLN A 67 8.77 0.43 -3.28
C GLN A 67 8.19 0.59 -4.70
N VAL A 68 9.07 0.60 -5.71
CA VAL A 68 8.67 0.46 -7.11
C VAL A 68 8.16 -0.96 -7.34
N SER A 69 6.98 -1.10 -7.93
CA SER A 69 6.26 -2.39 -7.97
C SER A 69 7.00 -3.49 -8.74
N ASP A 70 7.64 -3.15 -9.84
CA ASP A 70 8.37 -4.09 -10.71
C ASP A 70 9.82 -4.34 -10.24
N GLU A 71 10.31 -3.57 -9.28
CA GLU A 71 11.64 -3.70 -8.67
C GLU A 71 11.59 -4.09 -7.18
N LYS A 72 10.43 -4.50 -6.72
CA LYS A 72 10.16 -4.80 -5.31
C LYS A 72 11.06 -5.93 -4.78
N GLN A 73 11.70 -5.67 -3.65
CA GLN A 73 12.54 -6.60 -2.92
C GLN A 73 12.04 -6.81 -1.50
N CYS A 74 12.59 -7.83 -0.81
CA CYS A 74 12.34 -7.99 0.63
C CYS A 74 12.79 -6.77 1.42
N GLY A 75 11.97 -6.33 2.39
CA GLY A 75 12.19 -5.10 3.14
C GLY A 75 13.50 -5.04 3.92
N HIS A 76 14.12 -6.18 4.23
CA HIS A 76 15.41 -6.25 4.93
C HIS A 76 16.63 -6.16 3.99
N GLN A 77 16.42 -6.14 2.68
CA GLN A 77 17.52 -6.02 1.71
C GLN A 77 17.91 -4.56 1.50
N ASP A 78 19.20 -4.35 1.24
CA ASP A 78 19.71 -3.06 0.83
C ASP A 78 19.52 -2.84 -0.68
N GLY A 79 19.52 -1.57 -1.10
CA GLY A 79 19.41 -1.22 -2.51
C GLY A 79 17.99 -1.25 -3.08
N LYS A 80 16.98 -1.25 -2.23
CA LYS A 80 15.59 -1.10 -2.65
C LYS A 80 15.37 0.20 -3.42
N VAL A 81 14.45 0.17 -4.36
CA VAL A 81 14.05 1.35 -5.13
C VAL A 81 12.69 1.81 -4.63
N THR A 82 12.61 3.05 -4.15
CA THR A 82 11.36 3.65 -3.68
C THR A 82 10.74 4.57 -4.72
N VAL A 83 9.46 4.83 -4.61
CA VAL A 83 8.75 5.82 -5.42
C VAL A 83 8.80 7.19 -4.74
N PRO A 84 8.67 8.30 -5.51
CA PRO A 84 8.46 9.63 -4.93
C PRO A 84 7.23 9.67 -4.01
N HIS A 85 7.23 10.59 -3.03
CA HIS A 85 6.10 10.73 -2.10
C HIS A 85 4.77 11.01 -2.82
N SER A 86 4.79 11.79 -3.91
CA SER A 86 3.59 12.05 -4.71
C SER A 86 2.95 10.77 -5.25
N ASP A 87 3.76 9.87 -5.78
CA ASP A 87 3.31 8.61 -6.35
C ASP A 87 2.79 7.68 -5.24
N PHE A 88 3.46 7.64 -4.09
CA PHE A 88 2.99 6.84 -2.97
C PHE A 88 1.69 7.38 -2.39
N LEU A 89 1.55 8.70 -2.27
CA LEU A 89 0.30 9.32 -1.84
C LEU A 89 -0.85 9.06 -2.82
N ALA A 90 -0.58 9.05 -4.14
CA ALA A 90 -1.58 8.68 -5.14
C ALA A 90 -2.06 7.23 -4.94
N LYS A 91 -1.16 6.30 -4.67
CA LYS A 91 -1.50 4.90 -4.35
C LYS A 91 -2.29 4.77 -3.04
N ILE A 92 -1.90 5.48 -1.98
CA ILE A 92 -2.65 5.51 -0.71
C ILE A 92 -4.07 6.05 -0.93
N ASN A 93 -4.21 7.13 -1.71
CA ASN A 93 -5.51 7.69 -2.07
C ASN A 93 -6.36 6.71 -2.89
N ALA A 94 -5.73 5.94 -3.78
CA ALA A 94 -6.41 4.89 -4.56
C ALA A 94 -7.00 3.80 -3.64
N VAL A 95 -6.23 3.35 -2.64
CA VAL A 95 -6.73 2.41 -1.62
C VAL A 95 -7.88 3.03 -0.81
N ARG A 96 -7.74 4.29 -0.39
CA ARG A 96 -8.80 4.99 0.34
C ARG A 96 -10.07 5.11 -0.50
N TYR A 97 -9.91 5.40 -1.78
CA TYR A 97 -11.03 5.50 -2.70
C TYR A 97 -11.78 4.16 -2.86
N ALA A 98 -11.03 3.04 -2.94
CA ALA A 98 -11.62 1.70 -3.00
C ALA A 98 -12.48 1.39 -1.76
N PHE A 99 -12.01 1.73 -0.56
CA PHE A 99 -12.80 1.60 0.66
C PHE A 99 -14.09 2.43 0.62
N LEU A 100 -13.98 3.71 0.23
CA LEU A 100 -15.13 4.63 0.17
C LEU A 100 -16.17 4.18 -0.86
N GLU A 101 -15.74 3.74 -2.05
CA GLU A 101 -16.64 3.24 -3.09
C GLU A 101 -17.43 2.01 -2.64
N LEU A 102 -16.80 1.13 -1.86
CA LEU A 102 -17.45 -0.07 -1.32
C LEU A 102 -18.26 0.19 -0.04
N GLY A 103 -18.34 1.44 0.42
CA GLY A 103 -19.08 1.82 1.63
C GLY A 103 -18.42 1.36 2.93
N VAL A 104 -17.10 1.13 2.92
CA VAL A 104 -16.31 0.73 4.11
C VAL A 104 -15.62 1.97 4.68
N ASP A 105 -16.33 2.72 5.52
CA ASP A 105 -15.85 4.00 6.02
C ASP A 105 -14.73 3.88 7.07
N ASP A 106 -14.69 2.76 7.78
CA ASP A 106 -13.74 2.44 8.86
C ASP A 106 -12.56 1.56 8.40
N GLY A 107 -12.40 1.38 7.09
CA GLY A 107 -11.27 0.64 6.51
C GLY A 107 -9.92 1.26 6.88
N VAL A 108 -8.96 0.41 7.27
CA VAL A 108 -7.64 0.85 7.72
C VAL A 108 -6.60 0.72 6.60
N ILE A 109 -5.76 1.73 6.46
CA ILE A 109 -4.61 1.69 5.56
C ILE A 109 -3.33 1.70 6.39
N VAL A 110 -2.51 0.65 6.22
CA VAL A 110 -1.20 0.54 6.83
C VAL A 110 -0.17 0.98 5.79
N ALA A 111 0.25 2.23 5.85
CA ALA A 111 1.29 2.78 4.98
C ALA A 111 2.66 2.41 5.53
N ARG A 112 3.36 1.49 4.86
CA ARG A 112 4.70 1.04 5.21
C ARG A 112 5.74 1.84 4.44
N THR A 113 6.86 2.15 5.07
CA THR A 113 8.04 2.68 4.38
C THR A 113 9.17 1.67 4.37
N ASP A 114 9.77 1.47 3.22
CA ASP A 114 10.96 0.67 3.01
C ASP A 114 12.18 1.54 2.65
N SER A 115 12.15 2.81 3.02
CA SER A 115 13.23 3.76 2.73
C SER A 115 14.52 3.47 3.50
N LEU A 116 14.44 2.77 4.63
CA LEU A 116 15.64 2.31 5.33
C LEU A 116 16.38 1.28 4.46
N GLY A 117 17.64 1.57 4.12
CA GLY A 117 18.44 0.74 3.23
C GLY A 117 18.07 0.87 1.74
N ALA A 118 17.17 1.79 1.38
CA ALA A 118 16.92 2.11 -0.02
C ALA A 118 18.13 2.82 -0.63
N GLY A 119 18.56 2.35 -1.82
CA GLY A 119 19.68 2.93 -2.54
C GLY A 119 19.27 3.95 -3.60
N LEU A 120 17.99 3.99 -3.97
CA LEU A 120 17.51 4.82 -5.08
C LEU A 120 16.03 5.18 -4.86
N THR A 121 15.65 6.37 -5.32
CA THR A 121 14.25 6.75 -5.54
C THR A 121 14.01 6.92 -7.03
N LYS A 122 12.89 6.38 -7.55
CA LYS A 122 12.53 6.52 -8.95
C LYS A 122 12.40 7.99 -9.32
N GLN A 123 13.03 8.39 -10.43
CA GLN A 123 12.96 9.76 -10.91
C GLN A 123 11.56 10.10 -11.43
N ILE A 124 11.13 11.34 -11.17
CA ILE A 124 9.97 11.92 -11.80
C ILE A 124 10.37 12.37 -13.23
N ALA A 125 9.46 12.22 -14.20
CA ALA A 125 9.71 12.67 -15.56
C ALA A 125 9.98 14.18 -15.60
N ILE A 126 11.02 14.58 -16.33
CA ILE A 126 11.44 15.98 -16.51
C ILE A 126 10.62 16.59 -17.65
N THR A 127 10.06 17.78 -17.45
CA THR A 127 9.32 18.49 -18.50
C THR A 127 10.16 19.50 -19.28
N ASN A 128 11.42 19.72 -18.95
CA ASN A 128 12.35 20.70 -19.52
C ASN A 128 11.95 22.17 -19.28
N GLU A 129 11.08 22.47 -18.38
CA GLU A 129 10.78 23.83 -17.96
C GLU A 129 11.70 24.28 -16.83
N GLU A 130 12.26 25.49 -16.92
CA GLU A 130 13.16 26.02 -15.89
C GLU A 130 12.38 26.17 -14.57
N GLY A 131 12.89 25.51 -13.52
CA GLY A 131 12.26 25.47 -12.20
C GLY A 131 11.20 24.40 -12.02
N ASP A 132 11.05 23.48 -12.97
CA ASP A 132 10.17 22.34 -12.82
C ASP A 132 10.60 21.42 -11.68
N LEU A 133 9.62 21.01 -10.88
CA LEU A 133 9.80 20.02 -9.82
C LEU A 133 10.25 18.65 -10.36
N GLY A 134 10.05 18.37 -11.64
CA GLY A 134 10.55 17.18 -12.33
C GLY A 134 12.07 17.06 -12.33
N ASP A 135 12.79 18.18 -12.23
CA ASP A 135 14.25 18.17 -12.05
C ASP A 135 14.66 17.81 -10.61
N GLN A 136 13.70 17.76 -9.71
CA GLN A 136 13.92 17.33 -8.34
C GLN A 136 13.65 15.84 -8.27
N TYR A 137 14.63 15.14 -7.80
CA TYR A 137 14.58 13.70 -7.65
C TYR A 137 13.43 13.24 -6.73
N ASN A 138 13.32 13.85 -5.57
CA ASN A 138 12.19 13.81 -4.67
C ASN A 138 12.32 15.01 -3.74
N SER A 139 11.37 15.94 -3.79
CA SER A 139 11.44 17.19 -3.02
C SER A 139 11.40 17.00 -1.49
N PHE A 140 11.06 15.79 -1.05
CA PHE A 140 10.99 15.42 0.36
C PHE A 140 12.21 14.64 0.87
N LEU A 141 13.14 14.26 -0.01
CA LEU A 141 14.38 13.61 0.42
C LEU A 141 15.41 14.63 0.84
N ASP A 142 15.99 14.41 2.01
CA ASP A 142 17.28 14.98 2.34
C ASP A 142 18.34 14.27 1.50
N VAL A 143 19.15 15.05 0.81
CA VAL A 143 20.22 14.53 -0.06
C VAL A 143 21.55 15.13 0.33
N ASP A 144 22.58 14.30 0.32
CA ASP A 144 23.96 14.72 0.51
C ASP A 144 24.65 14.99 -0.84
N GLU A 145 25.31 16.13 -0.98
CA GLU A 145 26.16 16.39 -2.15
C GLU A 145 27.38 15.45 -2.16
N ILE A 146 27.56 14.73 -3.23
CA ILE A 146 28.73 13.86 -3.43
C ILE A 146 29.87 14.67 -4.03
N THR A 147 30.99 14.67 -3.33
CA THR A 147 32.26 15.22 -3.79
C THR A 147 33.29 14.08 -3.89
N PRO A 148 34.43 14.29 -4.61
CA PRO A 148 35.48 13.27 -4.65
C PRO A 148 36.01 12.83 -3.29
N GLU A 149 35.87 13.69 -2.27
CA GLU A 149 36.38 13.45 -0.91
C GLU A 149 35.42 12.60 -0.07
N ASN A 150 34.11 12.64 -0.37
CA ASN A 150 33.09 11.94 0.42
C ASN A 150 32.41 10.77 -0.33
N MET A 151 32.87 10.47 -1.54
CA MET A 151 32.34 9.38 -2.35
C MET A 151 32.75 8.03 -1.77
N ASN A 152 31.77 7.14 -1.62
CA ASN A 152 31.99 5.76 -1.19
C ASN A 152 31.76 4.79 -2.35
N HIS A 153 32.40 3.62 -2.28
CA HIS A 153 32.16 2.56 -3.23
C HIS A 153 30.72 2.04 -3.08
N GLY A 154 29.96 2.08 -4.16
CA GLY A 154 28.55 1.63 -4.17
C GLY A 154 27.54 2.75 -3.92
N ASP A 155 27.98 4.01 -3.76
CA ASP A 155 27.06 5.15 -3.72
C ASP A 155 26.21 5.20 -5.00
N VAL A 156 24.92 5.32 -4.84
CA VAL A 156 23.98 5.58 -5.93
C VAL A 156 23.94 7.09 -6.13
N MET A 157 24.48 7.53 -7.26
CA MET A 157 24.62 8.94 -7.59
C MET A 157 23.50 9.39 -8.51
N ILE A 158 22.87 10.50 -8.16
CA ILE A 158 21.88 11.17 -9.00
C ILE A 158 22.28 12.61 -9.25
N SER A 159 21.87 13.15 -10.40
CA SER A 159 22.07 14.57 -10.68
C SER A 159 20.83 15.35 -10.23
N GLN A 160 21.02 16.30 -9.34
CA GLN A 160 19.98 17.20 -8.87
C GLN A 160 20.48 18.64 -8.95
N LYS A 161 19.78 19.49 -9.72
CA LYS A 161 20.14 20.91 -9.91
C LYS A 161 21.61 21.12 -10.29
N GLY A 162 22.15 20.27 -11.15
CA GLY A 162 23.54 20.32 -11.63
C GLY A 162 24.58 19.83 -10.60
N LYS A 163 24.16 19.27 -9.47
CA LYS A 163 25.04 18.64 -8.49
C LYS A 163 24.82 17.13 -8.50
N ILE A 164 25.87 16.40 -8.13
CA ILE A 164 25.76 14.95 -7.91
C ILE A 164 25.46 14.77 -6.43
N VAL A 165 24.39 14.04 -6.14
CA VAL A 165 23.92 13.82 -4.76
C VAL A 165 23.57 12.35 -4.54
N ARG A 166 23.53 11.94 -3.29
CA ARG A 166 22.94 10.66 -2.84
C ARG A 166 21.77 10.91 -1.93
N PRO A 167 20.71 10.08 -2.01
CA PRO A 167 19.55 10.17 -1.13
C PRO A 167 19.88 9.73 0.30
#